data_a37dc04578a25c449e1d5279899486b2
#
_entry.id   a37dc04578a25c449e1d5279899486b2
#
_cell.length_a   1.000
_cell.length_b   1.000
_cell.length_c   1.000
_cell.angle_alpha   90.00
_cell.angle_beta   90.00
_cell.angle_gamma   90.00
#
_symmetry.space_group_name_H-M   'P 1'
#
loop_
_entity.id
_entity.type
_entity.pdbx_description
1 polymer ?
#
loop_
_entity_poly.entity_id
_entity_poly.type
_entity_poly.pdbx_seq_one_letter_code
_entity_poly.pdbx_strand_id
1 'polypeptide(L)'
;VQETQVKWQLLNLLDNKIMQNMNTKEYTIDATGQTLGRIATRVATILRGKDTPGFRTNIVADVRVLITNASKMKITGSKMKQKKYSRYSGYPGGLKQPTMTQVIEKKGYKQILETAIKGMMPANKLRPLILKKLTISE
;
A
#
# COMPACT_ATOMS: atom_id res chain seq x y z
N VAL A 1 19.93 18.36 36.74
CA VAL A 1 18.91 17.32 36.99
C VAL A 1 17.89 17.21 35.84
N GLN A 2 17.52 18.28 35.16
CA GLN A 2 16.54 18.26 34.05
C GLN A 2 17.11 17.66 32.75
N GLU A 3 18.36 17.87 32.42
CA GLU A 3 18.99 17.32 31.19
C GLU A 3 19.10 15.78 31.20
N THR A 4 19.31 15.18 32.36
CA THR A 4 19.35 13.72 32.51
C THR A 4 18.00 13.07 32.30
N GLN A 5 16.90 13.68 32.74
CA GLN A 5 15.54 13.20 32.56
C GLN A 5 15.14 13.19 31.07
N VAL A 6 15.44 14.24 30.33
CA VAL A 6 15.19 14.35 28.90
C VAL A 6 15.97 13.29 28.11
N LYS A 7 17.23 13.05 28.50
CA LYS A 7 18.08 12.05 27.85
C LYS A 7 17.56 10.61 28.06
N TRP A 8 17.04 10.31 29.25
CA TRP A 8 16.41 9.02 29.55
C TRP A 8 15.09 8.82 28.78
N GLN A 9 14.29 9.87 28.64
CA GLN A 9 13.05 9.79 27.84
C GLN A 9 13.35 9.57 26.36
N LEU A 10 14.36 10.23 25.80
CA LEU A 10 14.80 10.04 24.42
C LEU A 10 15.37 8.64 24.17
N LEU A 11 16.17 8.09 25.11
CA LEU A 11 16.68 6.72 25.05
C LEU A 11 15.54 5.70 25.08
N ASN A 12 14.58 5.84 25.98
CA ASN A 12 13.42 4.94 26.06
C ASN A 12 12.53 5.01 24.81
N LEU A 13 12.38 6.20 24.19
CA LEU A 13 11.68 6.36 22.91
C LEU A 13 12.42 5.70 21.74
N LEU A 14 13.75 5.79 21.73
CA LEU A 14 14.60 5.13 20.73
C LEU A 14 14.56 3.60 20.90
N ASP A 15 14.70 3.10 22.13
CA ASP A 15 14.63 1.66 22.40
C ASP A 15 13.26 1.07 22.07
N ASN A 16 12.16 1.75 22.40
CA ASN A 16 10.81 1.35 21.98
C ASN A 16 10.64 1.34 20.46
N LYS A 17 11.23 2.31 19.76
CA LYS A 17 11.17 2.38 18.29
C LYS A 17 12.02 1.28 17.63
N ILE A 18 13.15 0.94 18.24
CA ILE A 18 14.03 -0.17 17.80
C ILE A 18 13.34 -1.52 18.07
N MET A 19 12.76 -1.73 19.25
CA MET A 19 12.02 -2.94 19.60
C MET A 19 10.77 -3.16 18.73
N GLN A 20 10.05 -2.09 18.37
CA GLN A 20 8.92 -2.17 17.43
C GLN A 20 9.37 -2.52 16.02
N ASN A 21 10.57 -2.11 15.59
CA ASN A 21 11.13 -2.48 14.28
C ASN A 21 11.64 -3.94 14.23
N MET A 22 12.05 -4.52 15.35
CA MET A 22 12.58 -5.90 15.37
C MET A 22 11.51 -6.98 15.15
N ASN A 23 10.23 -6.67 15.29
CA ASN A 23 9.13 -7.63 15.12
C ASN A 23 8.35 -7.44 13.81
N THR A 24 8.71 -6.45 12.98
CA THR A 24 8.02 -6.17 11.72
C THR A 24 8.46 -7.16 10.65
N LYS A 25 7.53 -7.98 10.16
CA LYS A 25 7.79 -8.89 9.04
C LYS A 25 7.83 -8.11 7.72
N GLU A 26 8.93 -8.23 6.99
CA GLU A 26 9.09 -7.62 5.67
C GLU A 26 8.92 -8.65 4.57
N TYR A 27 8.09 -8.31 3.58
CA TYR A 27 7.82 -9.14 2.40
C TYR A 27 8.21 -8.37 1.15
N THR A 28 9.07 -8.97 0.33
CA THR A 28 9.41 -8.46 -1.00
C THR A 28 8.67 -9.27 -2.06
N ILE A 29 7.97 -8.59 -2.96
CA ILE A 29 7.19 -9.19 -4.04
C ILE A 29 7.67 -8.62 -5.37
N ASP A 30 8.13 -9.49 -6.27
CA ASP A 30 8.45 -9.11 -7.63
C ASP A 30 7.20 -9.11 -8.51
N ALA A 31 6.92 -7.99 -9.17
CA ALA A 31 5.77 -7.80 -10.05
C ALA A 31 6.02 -8.27 -11.48
N THR A 32 7.24 -8.65 -11.84
CA THR A 32 7.63 -9.02 -13.22
C THR A 32 6.74 -10.14 -13.77
N GLY A 33 6.07 -9.88 -14.88
CA GLY A 33 5.21 -10.86 -15.57
C GLY A 33 3.93 -11.26 -14.84
N GLN A 34 3.73 -10.82 -13.62
CA GLN A 34 2.51 -11.09 -12.86
C GLN A 34 1.37 -10.16 -13.26
N THR A 35 0.13 -10.64 -13.18
CA THR A 35 -1.04 -9.79 -13.47
C THR A 35 -1.34 -8.87 -12.32
N LEU A 36 -1.72 -7.62 -12.64
CA LEU A 36 -2.09 -6.58 -11.67
C LEU A 36 -3.02 -7.07 -10.55
N GLY A 37 -4.09 -7.81 -10.92
CA GLY A 37 -5.07 -8.29 -9.94
C GLY A 37 -4.50 -9.32 -8.96
N ARG A 38 -3.67 -10.27 -9.43
CA ARG A 38 -3.05 -11.29 -8.58
C ARG A 38 -2.06 -10.68 -7.60
N ILE A 39 -1.23 -9.74 -8.07
CA ILE A 39 -0.32 -8.98 -7.19
C ILE A 39 -1.14 -8.26 -6.12
N ALA A 40 -2.17 -7.53 -6.53
CA ALA A 40 -2.99 -6.74 -5.60
C ALA A 40 -3.70 -7.62 -4.56
N THR A 41 -4.22 -8.78 -4.94
CA THR A 41 -4.83 -9.73 -4.00
C THR A 41 -3.82 -10.26 -2.99
N ARG A 42 -2.65 -10.73 -3.46
CA ARG A 42 -1.59 -11.26 -2.59
C ARG A 42 -1.11 -10.20 -1.59
N VAL A 43 -0.82 -9.00 -2.07
CA VAL A 43 -0.40 -7.86 -1.24
C VAL A 43 -1.46 -7.49 -0.21
N ALA A 44 -2.73 -7.41 -0.61
CA ALA A 44 -3.83 -7.09 0.30
C ALA A 44 -4.00 -8.16 1.39
N THR A 45 -3.81 -9.44 1.07
CA THR A 45 -3.85 -10.55 2.04
C THR A 45 -2.75 -10.41 3.07
N ILE A 46 -1.50 -10.16 2.64
CA ILE A 46 -0.33 -10.00 3.51
C ILE A 46 -0.49 -8.75 4.38
N LEU A 47 -0.82 -7.59 3.80
CA LEU A 47 -0.98 -6.33 4.53
C LEU A 47 -2.08 -6.38 5.59
N ARG A 48 -3.12 -7.20 5.37
CA ARG A 48 -4.16 -7.46 6.36
C ARG A 48 -3.75 -8.45 7.44
N GLY A 49 -2.61 -9.15 7.27
CA GLY A 49 -2.14 -10.18 8.17
C GLY A 49 -2.92 -11.49 8.12
N LYS A 50 -3.66 -11.76 7.02
CA LYS A 50 -4.44 -12.99 6.88
C LYS A 50 -3.58 -14.25 6.79
N ASP A 51 -2.29 -14.11 6.48
CA ASP A 51 -1.32 -15.21 6.44
C ASP A 51 -0.87 -15.65 7.84
N THR A 52 -1.26 -14.91 8.88
CA THR A 52 -0.88 -15.24 10.27
C THR A 52 -2.05 -15.82 11.05
N PRO A 53 -1.82 -16.84 11.90
CA PRO A 53 -2.88 -17.44 12.72
C PRO A 53 -3.49 -16.45 13.72
N GLY A 54 -2.75 -15.40 14.10
CA GLY A 54 -3.21 -14.32 14.99
C GLY A 54 -4.02 -13.20 14.30
N PHE A 55 -4.57 -13.45 13.10
CA PHE A 55 -5.34 -12.43 12.37
C PHE A 55 -6.53 -11.92 13.17
N ARG A 56 -6.61 -10.58 13.30
CA ARG A 56 -7.75 -9.86 13.88
C ARG A 56 -8.16 -8.72 12.96
N THR A 57 -9.47 -8.51 12.78
CA THR A 57 -10.01 -7.50 11.87
C THR A 57 -9.85 -6.07 12.38
N ASN A 58 -9.72 -5.88 13.68
CA ASN A 58 -9.62 -4.60 14.37
C ASN A 58 -8.18 -4.13 14.64
N ILE A 59 -7.19 -4.95 14.29
CA ILE A 59 -5.77 -4.64 14.50
C ILE A 59 -5.06 -4.54 13.16
N VAL A 60 -4.14 -3.57 13.03
CA VAL A 60 -3.25 -3.46 11.89
C VAL A 60 -2.08 -4.43 12.09
N ALA A 61 -1.92 -5.38 11.17
CA ALA A 61 -0.80 -6.31 11.21
C ALA A 61 0.54 -5.57 11.12
N ASP A 62 1.55 -6.03 11.87
CA ASP A 62 2.89 -5.44 11.82
C ASP A 62 3.73 -6.08 10.71
N VAL A 63 3.38 -5.68 9.49
CA VAL A 63 3.94 -6.19 8.24
C VAL A 63 4.28 -5.03 7.33
N ARG A 64 5.43 -5.07 6.67
CA ARG A 64 5.81 -4.17 5.57
C ARG A 64 5.88 -4.95 4.27
N VAL A 65 5.38 -4.37 3.19
CA VAL A 65 5.44 -4.99 1.86
C VAL A 65 6.16 -4.06 0.91
N LEU A 66 7.22 -4.57 0.29
CA LEU A 66 7.95 -3.92 -0.80
C LEU A 66 7.60 -4.63 -2.11
N ILE A 67 7.13 -3.88 -3.09
CA ILE A 67 6.88 -4.37 -4.44
C ILE A 67 7.98 -3.80 -5.34
N THR A 68 8.65 -4.69 -6.09
CA THR A 68 9.70 -4.32 -7.05
C THR A 68 9.22 -4.53 -8.48
N ASN A 69 9.83 -3.82 -9.44
CA ASN A 69 9.56 -3.95 -10.87
C ASN A 69 8.08 -3.72 -11.26
N ALA A 70 7.41 -2.75 -10.66
CA ALA A 70 5.99 -2.48 -10.95
C ALA A 70 5.73 -2.14 -12.42
N SER A 71 6.69 -1.57 -13.14
CA SER A 71 6.61 -1.28 -14.58
C SER A 71 6.52 -2.53 -15.46
N LYS A 72 7.10 -3.66 -15.00
CA LYS A 72 7.13 -4.93 -15.74
C LYS A 72 5.93 -5.83 -15.49
N MET A 73 4.90 -5.35 -14.76
CA MET A 73 3.69 -6.11 -14.52
C MET A 73 2.88 -6.30 -15.81
N LYS A 74 2.15 -7.41 -15.90
CA LYS A 74 1.29 -7.73 -17.04
C LYS A 74 -0.10 -7.15 -16.84
N ILE A 75 -0.53 -6.30 -17.77
CA ILE A 75 -1.90 -5.80 -17.84
C ILE A 75 -2.61 -6.56 -18.97
N THR A 76 -3.65 -7.32 -18.62
CA THR A 76 -4.36 -8.21 -19.54
C THR A 76 -5.55 -7.53 -20.23
N GLY A 77 -5.78 -7.88 -21.50
CA GLY A 77 -6.89 -7.39 -22.30
C GLY A 77 -6.82 -5.91 -22.63
N SER A 78 -7.93 -5.32 -23.00
CA SER A 78 -8.04 -3.92 -23.43
C SER A 78 -8.11 -2.91 -22.29
N LYS A 79 -7.70 -3.30 -21.05
CA LYS A 79 -7.81 -2.45 -19.85
C LYS A 79 -7.06 -1.13 -19.97
N MET A 80 -5.93 -1.12 -20.67
CA MET A 80 -5.14 0.11 -20.89
C MET A 80 -6.00 1.23 -21.52
N LYS A 81 -6.84 0.90 -22.49
CA LYS A 81 -7.67 1.88 -23.22
C LYS A 81 -9.07 2.03 -22.61
N GLN A 82 -9.65 0.95 -22.10
CA GLN A 82 -11.06 0.93 -21.68
C GLN A 82 -11.26 1.24 -20.20
N LYS A 83 -10.29 0.91 -19.32
CA LYS A 83 -10.43 1.15 -17.88
C LYS A 83 -10.36 2.64 -17.58
N LYS A 84 -11.44 3.18 -17.01
CA LYS A 84 -11.54 4.57 -16.56
C LYS A 84 -11.49 4.65 -15.04
N TYR A 85 -10.81 5.67 -14.53
CA TYR A 85 -10.72 5.99 -13.11
C TYR A 85 -11.56 7.23 -12.82
N SER A 86 -12.79 7.04 -12.38
CA SER A 86 -13.72 8.13 -12.12
C SER A 86 -13.36 8.88 -10.84
N ARG A 87 -13.29 10.20 -10.92
CA ARG A 87 -13.14 11.12 -9.80
C ARG A 87 -14.14 12.25 -9.95
N TYR A 88 -14.89 12.51 -8.89
CA TYR A 88 -15.87 13.59 -8.84
C TYR A 88 -15.49 14.60 -7.75
N SER A 89 -15.54 15.89 -8.06
CA SER A 89 -15.19 16.97 -7.12
C SER A 89 -16.37 17.43 -6.25
N GLY A 90 -17.60 16.98 -6.54
CA GLY A 90 -18.81 17.44 -5.87
C GLY A 90 -19.49 18.64 -6.54
N TYR A 91 -18.86 19.28 -7.53
CA TYR A 91 -19.42 20.43 -8.25
C TYR A 91 -19.95 20.03 -9.64
N PRO A 92 -20.95 20.75 -10.20
CA PRO A 92 -21.41 20.55 -11.56
C PRO A 92 -20.27 20.57 -12.57
N GLY A 93 -20.22 19.58 -13.49
CA GLY A 93 -19.13 19.44 -14.46
C GLY A 93 -17.82 18.90 -13.89
N GLY A 94 -17.71 18.59 -12.60
CA GLY A 94 -16.49 18.12 -11.94
C GLY A 94 -16.14 16.65 -12.11
N LEU A 95 -16.89 15.88 -12.92
CA LEU A 95 -16.60 14.47 -13.19
C LEU A 95 -15.42 14.34 -14.15
N LYS A 96 -14.32 13.75 -13.67
CA LYS A 96 -13.13 13.42 -14.47
C LYS A 96 -12.97 11.91 -14.57
N GLN A 97 -12.75 11.40 -15.78
CA GLN A 97 -12.63 9.97 -16.07
C GLN A 97 -11.38 9.67 -16.91
N PRO A 98 -10.17 9.85 -16.38
CA PRO A 98 -8.96 9.49 -17.11
C PRO A 98 -8.91 7.99 -17.38
N THR A 99 -8.36 7.61 -18.54
CA THR A 99 -8.07 6.22 -18.89
C THR A 99 -6.85 5.72 -18.12
N MET A 100 -6.66 4.40 -18.08
CA MET A 100 -5.49 3.81 -17.42
C MET A 100 -4.18 4.33 -18.03
N THR A 101 -4.10 4.47 -19.36
CA THR A 101 -2.94 5.03 -20.06
C THR A 101 -2.61 6.43 -19.57
N GLN A 102 -3.58 7.32 -19.50
CA GLN A 102 -3.40 8.69 -19.01
C GLN A 102 -2.95 8.74 -17.54
N VAL A 103 -3.39 7.79 -16.72
CA VAL A 103 -2.95 7.70 -15.32
C VAL A 103 -1.51 7.23 -15.23
N ILE A 104 -1.08 6.27 -16.07
CA ILE A 104 0.31 5.79 -16.14
C ILE A 104 1.24 6.93 -16.56
N GLU A 105 0.91 7.65 -17.62
CA GLU A 105 1.70 8.79 -18.12
C GLU A 105 1.91 9.89 -17.08
N LYS A 106 0.89 10.14 -16.25
CA LYS A 106 0.93 11.21 -15.24
C LYS A 106 1.52 10.80 -13.90
N LYS A 107 1.33 9.55 -13.47
CA LYS A 107 1.62 9.10 -12.09
C LYS A 107 2.36 7.77 -12.01
N GLY A 108 2.72 7.17 -13.15
CA GLY A 108 3.41 5.89 -13.20
C GLY A 108 2.53 4.67 -12.88
N TYR A 109 3.12 3.51 -12.97
CA TYR A 109 2.50 2.22 -12.64
C TYR A 109 2.18 2.06 -11.16
N LYS A 110 2.97 2.71 -10.31
CA LYS A 110 2.78 2.76 -8.85
C LYS A 110 1.35 3.14 -8.48
N GLN A 111 0.79 4.21 -9.06
CA GLN A 111 -0.55 4.70 -8.73
C GLN A 111 -1.65 3.71 -9.08
N ILE A 112 -1.49 2.98 -10.18
CA ILE A 112 -2.47 1.97 -10.60
C ILE A 112 -2.47 0.80 -9.64
N LEU A 113 -1.28 0.33 -9.27
CA LEU A 113 -1.11 -0.78 -8.34
C LEU A 113 -1.64 -0.42 -6.95
N GLU A 114 -1.31 0.77 -6.46
CA GLU A 114 -1.84 1.29 -5.19
C GLU A 114 -3.37 1.38 -5.19
N THR A 115 -3.96 1.90 -6.29
CA THR A 115 -5.41 1.98 -6.44
C THR A 115 -6.06 0.60 -6.45
N ALA A 116 -5.45 -0.38 -7.11
CA ALA A 116 -5.93 -1.76 -7.14
C ALA A 116 -5.89 -2.41 -5.74
N ILE A 117 -4.77 -2.25 -5.02
CA ILE A 117 -4.61 -2.76 -3.66
C ILE A 117 -5.63 -2.09 -2.72
N LYS A 118 -5.78 -0.76 -2.79
CA LYS A 118 -6.76 -0.01 -2.01
C LYS A 118 -8.19 -0.51 -2.24
N GLY A 119 -8.55 -0.84 -3.50
CA GLY A 119 -9.85 -1.39 -3.85
C GLY A 119 -10.10 -2.80 -3.28
N MET A 120 -9.05 -3.58 -3.01
CA MET A 120 -9.14 -4.92 -2.43
C MET A 120 -9.12 -4.93 -0.90
N MET A 121 -8.93 -3.77 -0.27
CA MET A 121 -9.00 -3.63 1.17
C MET A 121 -10.38 -3.14 1.63
N PRO A 122 -10.82 -3.52 2.84
CA PRO A 122 -12.07 -3.03 3.40
C PRO A 122 -12.05 -1.52 3.58
N ALA A 123 -13.21 -0.87 3.38
CA ALA A 123 -13.37 0.56 3.54
C ALA A 123 -13.57 0.93 5.01
N ASN A 124 -12.49 0.91 5.79
CA ASN A 124 -12.49 1.22 7.23
C ASN A 124 -11.42 2.28 7.57
N LYS A 125 -11.44 2.76 8.82
CA LYS A 125 -10.46 3.73 9.34
C LYS A 125 -9.02 3.20 9.35
N LEU A 126 -8.82 1.88 9.34
CA LEU A 126 -7.50 1.24 9.36
C LEU A 126 -6.82 1.23 7.98
N ARG A 127 -7.60 1.34 6.89
CA ARG A 127 -7.06 1.28 5.52
C ARG A 127 -5.93 2.27 5.24
N PRO A 128 -6.01 3.56 5.62
CA PRO A 128 -4.89 4.49 5.42
C PRO A 128 -3.62 4.09 6.17
N LEU A 129 -3.75 3.53 7.38
CA LEU A 129 -2.63 3.08 8.19
C LEU A 129 -1.95 1.84 7.57
N ILE A 130 -2.74 0.91 7.05
CA ILE A 130 -2.26 -0.28 6.34
C ILE A 130 -1.51 0.11 5.06
N LEU A 131 -2.06 1.06 4.27
CA LEU A 131 -1.43 1.54 3.04
C LEU A 131 -0.08 2.23 3.26
N LYS A 132 0.15 2.85 4.41
CA LYS A 132 1.46 3.43 4.77
C LYS A 132 2.58 2.38 4.88
N LYS A 133 2.24 1.10 5.09
CA LYS A 133 3.18 -0.02 5.18
C LYS A 133 3.52 -0.64 3.81
N LEU A 134 2.99 -0.07 2.74
CA LEU A 134 3.25 -0.47 1.36
C LEU A 134 4.26 0.47 0.71
N THR A 135 5.33 -0.10 0.19
CA THR A 135 6.32 0.60 -0.64
C THR A 135 6.32 -0.02 -2.03
N ILE A 136 6.26 0.80 -3.09
CA ILE A 136 6.26 0.35 -4.47
C ILE A 136 7.42 1.01 -5.21
N SER A 137 8.29 0.19 -5.79
CA SER A 137 9.39 0.57 -6.66
C SER A 137 9.06 0.19 -8.12
N GLU A 138 9.34 1.09 -9.05
CA GLU A 138 9.16 0.87 -10.49
C GLU A 138 10.39 0.26 -11.14
#